data_c89ce4bf1be10ed622f74aa8045b2bee
#
_entry.id   c89ce4bf1be10ed622f74aa8045b2bee
#
_cell.length_a   1.000
_cell.length_b   1.000
_cell.length_c   1.000
_cell.angle_alpha   90.00
_cell.angle_beta   90.00
_cell.angle_gamma   90.00
#
_symmetry.space_group_name_H-M   'P 1'
#
loop_
_entity.id
_entity.type
_entity.pdbx_description
1 polymer ?
#
loop_
_entity_poly.entity_id
_entity_poly.type
_entity_poly.pdbx_seq_one_letter_code
_entity_poly.pdbx_strand_id
1 'polypeptide(L)'
;NKYFQPNVLPIDDMNIWKQIQNVAVLDLFQFDSDIGSQAAKKIQPRSILELADANGLMRLMTGEDGGEQPMDKYVRFKNNIQLWYDEMDRYGLTKEEQEILKPHFLKSHGVPPSQEQLMTMLMDENICSFSLKDANAARKIVGKKQMSKIPALHEQVLTQAKSEALGKYVWDCGIGPQMGYSFSIIHALAYSFIGYQTAYIATKWNPIYWDTAC
;
A
#
# COMPACT_ATOMS: atom_id res chain seq x y z
N ASN A 1 38.36 7.01 4.05
CA ASN A 1 37.55 7.02 2.84
C ASN A 1 36.51 5.91 2.92
N LYS A 2 35.34 6.22 3.50
CA LYS A 2 34.22 5.26 3.48
C LYS A 2 33.43 5.51 2.20
N TYR A 3 33.60 4.65 1.22
CA TYR A 3 32.79 4.68 0.02
C TYR A 3 31.32 4.48 0.38
N PHE A 4 30.42 5.18 -0.31
CA PHE A 4 29.00 4.92 -0.23
C PHE A 4 28.71 3.49 -0.67
N GLN A 5 28.07 2.71 0.19
CA GLN A 5 27.66 1.34 -0.09
C GLN A 5 26.14 1.26 0.02
N PRO A 6 25.41 1.29 -1.10
CA PRO A 6 23.95 1.32 -1.10
C PRO A 6 23.30 0.15 -0.34
N ASN A 7 23.97 -1.00 -0.31
CA ASN A 7 23.44 -2.24 0.25
C ASN A 7 23.56 -2.34 1.78
N VAL A 8 24.28 -1.42 2.42
CA VAL A 8 24.53 -1.45 3.88
C VAL A 8 24.13 -0.15 4.58
N LEU A 9 23.21 0.61 3.99
CA LEU A 9 22.71 1.82 4.61
C LEU A 9 21.85 1.49 5.83
N PRO A 10 22.02 2.25 6.93
CA PRO A 10 21.11 2.14 8.07
C PRO A 10 19.74 2.69 7.67
N ILE A 11 18.78 1.80 7.46
CA ILE A 11 17.40 2.14 7.04
C ILE A 11 16.50 2.59 8.21
N ASP A 12 17.03 2.66 9.41
CA ASP A 12 16.40 3.09 10.66
C ASP A 12 16.81 4.50 11.12
N ASP A 13 17.61 5.24 10.32
CA ASP A 13 18.00 6.61 10.66
C ASP A 13 16.81 7.57 10.59
N MET A 14 16.29 7.94 11.77
CA MET A 14 15.14 8.83 11.89
C MET A 14 15.37 10.23 11.35
N ASN A 15 16.64 10.70 11.22
CA ASN A 15 16.91 12.00 10.61
C ASN A 15 16.63 11.93 9.10
N ILE A 16 16.97 10.82 8.45
CA ILE A 16 16.66 10.60 7.02
C ILE A 16 15.15 10.53 6.81
N TRP A 17 14.43 9.77 7.66
CA TRP A 17 12.96 9.70 7.58
C TRP A 17 12.31 11.07 7.73
N LYS A 18 12.79 11.91 8.64
CA LYS A 18 12.29 13.29 8.79
C LYS A 18 12.51 14.13 7.53
N GLN A 19 13.64 13.97 6.84
CA GLN A 19 13.87 14.66 5.56
C GLN A 19 12.85 14.21 4.49
N ILE A 20 12.58 12.90 4.41
CA ILE A 20 11.58 12.34 3.50
C ILE A 20 10.17 12.84 3.86
N GLN A 21 9.79 12.79 5.12
CA GLN A 21 8.48 13.23 5.63
C GLN A 21 8.19 14.71 5.32
N ASN A 22 9.22 15.55 5.41
CA ASN A 22 9.10 16.99 5.14
C ASN A 22 9.33 17.34 3.67
N VAL A 23 9.70 16.36 2.84
CA VAL A 23 10.11 16.58 1.43
C VAL A 23 11.19 17.66 1.35
N ALA A 24 12.14 17.61 2.28
CA ALA A 24 13.23 18.57 2.38
C ALA A 24 14.41 18.26 1.44
N VAL A 25 14.29 17.19 0.66
CA VAL A 25 15.26 16.77 -0.35
C VAL A 25 14.66 17.02 -1.73
N LEU A 26 15.34 17.80 -2.55
CA LEU A 26 15.02 17.92 -3.98
C LEU A 26 15.28 16.56 -4.65
N ASP A 27 14.52 16.27 -5.71
CA ASP A 27 14.63 15.04 -6.50
C ASP A 27 14.44 13.75 -5.67
N LEU A 28 13.60 13.82 -4.63
CA LEU A 28 13.21 12.61 -3.92
C LEU A 28 12.40 11.72 -4.86
N PHE A 29 13.05 10.68 -5.37
CA PHE A 29 12.52 9.85 -6.44
C PHE A 29 11.09 9.38 -6.15
N GLN A 30 10.16 9.62 -7.08
CA GLN A 30 8.71 9.40 -6.99
C GLN A 30 7.93 10.38 -6.08
N PHE A 31 8.61 11.19 -5.25
CA PHE A 31 7.98 12.13 -4.30
C PHE A 31 8.30 13.60 -4.59
N ASP A 32 8.95 13.88 -5.71
CA ASP A 32 9.25 15.21 -6.24
C ASP A 32 8.03 15.91 -6.88
N SER A 33 6.99 15.15 -7.23
CA SER A 33 5.72 15.70 -7.71
C SER A 33 4.84 16.22 -6.55
N ASP A 34 3.91 17.12 -6.86
CA ASP A 34 2.95 17.64 -5.86
C ASP A 34 2.18 16.51 -5.15
N ILE A 35 1.72 15.51 -5.90
CA ILE A 35 0.99 14.37 -5.34
C ILE A 35 1.89 13.52 -4.45
N GLY A 36 3.11 13.24 -4.88
CA GLY A 36 4.09 12.48 -4.10
C GLY A 36 4.50 13.24 -2.84
N SER A 37 4.76 14.53 -2.94
CA SER A 37 5.07 15.42 -1.83
C SER A 37 3.94 15.43 -0.78
N GLN A 38 2.70 15.57 -1.21
CA GLN A 38 1.55 15.50 -0.31
C GLN A 38 1.41 14.12 0.35
N ALA A 39 1.64 13.03 -0.39
CA ALA A 39 1.59 11.67 0.15
C ALA A 39 2.65 11.46 1.24
N ALA A 40 3.91 11.87 1.01
CA ALA A 40 4.97 11.77 2.01
C ALA A 40 4.66 12.58 3.28
N LYS A 41 4.19 13.82 3.11
CA LYS A 41 3.79 14.69 4.23
C LYS A 41 2.61 14.15 5.03
N LYS A 42 1.65 13.52 4.36
CA LYS A 42 0.43 13.00 4.98
C LYS A 42 0.65 11.66 5.67
N ILE A 43 1.32 10.74 4.99
CA ILE A 43 1.60 9.38 5.49
C ILE A 43 2.69 9.38 6.55
N GLN A 44 3.67 10.31 6.48
CA GLN A 44 4.81 10.39 7.41
C GLN A 44 5.53 9.04 7.51
N PRO A 45 6.09 8.50 6.41
CA PRO A 45 6.69 7.17 6.38
C PRO A 45 7.91 7.10 7.31
N ARG A 46 8.07 5.94 7.98
CA ARG A 46 9.17 5.64 8.91
C ARG A 46 9.90 4.34 8.55
N SER A 47 9.52 3.73 7.45
CA SER A 47 10.13 2.51 6.92
C SER A 47 10.02 2.46 5.40
N ILE A 48 10.86 1.63 4.79
CA ILE A 48 10.81 1.37 3.34
C ILE A 48 9.44 0.85 2.91
N LEU A 49 8.81 0.01 3.74
CA LEU A 49 7.48 -0.52 3.44
C LEU A 49 6.43 0.59 3.43
N GLU A 50 6.41 1.46 4.44
CA GLU A 50 5.47 2.59 4.48
C GLU A 50 5.71 3.60 3.33
N LEU A 51 6.96 3.76 2.90
CA LEU A 51 7.29 4.58 1.73
C LEU A 51 6.79 3.91 0.43
N ALA A 52 6.87 2.58 0.36
CA ALA A 52 6.30 1.81 -0.75
C ALA A 52 4.77 1.87 -0.76
N ASP A 53 4.13 1.77 0.41
CA ASP A 53 2.67 1.96 0.53
C ASP A 53 2.26 3.37 0.07
N ALA A 54 3.02 4.40 0.44
CA ALA A 54 2.76 5.78 -0.02
C ALA A 54 2.78 5.88 -1.55
N ASN A 55 3.73 5.21 -2.21
CA ASN A 55 3.78 5.13 -3.67
C ASN A 55 2.53 4.49 -4.30
N GLY A 56 1.98 3.47 -3.64
CA GLY A 56 0.72 2.84 -4.07
C GLY A 56 -0.48 3.72 -3.81
N LEU A 57 -0.62 4.17 -2.57
CA LEU A 57 -1.78 4.91 -2.08
C LEU A 57 -2.02 6.24 -2.78
N MET A 58 -0.95 6.96 -3.17
CA MET A 58 -1.09 8.25 -3.88
C MET A 58 -1.77 8.13 -5.25
N ARG A 59 -1.91 6.91 -5.77
CA ARG A 59 -2.51 6.63 -7.07
C ARG A 59 -3.88 5.96 -6.97
N LEU A 60 -4.28 5.53 -5.78
CA LEU A 60 -5.60 4.97 -5.54
C LEU A 60 -6.63 6.10 -5.40
N MET A 61 -7.81 5.85 -5.95
CA MET A 61 -8.92 6.80 -5.92
C MET A 61 -10.01 6.28 -4.97
N THR A 62 -10.87 7.17 -4.49
CA THR A 62 -12.12 6.75 -3.85
C THR A 62 -12.93 5.87 -4.77
N GLY A 63 -13.64 4.88 -4.21
CA GLY A 63 -14.68 4.15 -4.93
C GLY A 63 -15.75 5.08 -5.50
N GLU A 64 -16.55 4.55 -6.42
CA GLU A 64 -17.63 5.31 -7.11
C GLU A 64 -18.66 5.93 -6.13
N ASP A 65 -18.75 5.39 -4.93
CA ASP A 65 -19.68 5.84 -3.87
C ASP A 65 -19.20 7.07 -3.08
N GLY A 66 -18.07 7.69 -3.46
CA GLY A 66 -17.57 8.90 -2.79
C GLY A 66 -17.08 8.69 -1.35
N GLY A 67 -16.68 7.46 -1.00
CA GLY A 67 -16.19 7.11 0.33
C GLY A 67 -14.85 7.75 0.72
N GLU A 68 -14.34 7.41 1.88
CA GLU A 68 -13.04 7.89 2.39
C GLU A 68 -11.90 7.52 1.43
N GLN A 69 -10.99 8.47 1.17
CA GLN A 69 -9.81 8.20 0.34
C GLN A 69 -8.94 7.10 0.97
N PRO A 70 -8.42 6.13 0.19
CA PRO A 70 -7.58 5.05 0.72
C PRO A 70 -6.38 5.56 1.54
N MET A 71 -5.77 6.67 1.12
CA MET A 71 -4.67 7.31 1.85
C MET A 71 -5.12 7.87 3.19
N ASP A 72 -6.30 8.48 3.28
CA ASP A 72 -6.86 9.01 4.54
C ASP A 72 -7.16 7.89 5.52
N LYS A 73 -7.76 6.83 5.01
CA LYS A 73 -8.04 5.61 5.77
C LYS A 73 -6.76 4.98 6.31
N TYR A 74 -5.72 4.87 5.48
CA TYR A 74 -4.41 4.37 5.87
C TYR A 74 -3.80 5.20 7.03
N VAL A 75 -3.79 6.53 6.89
CA VAL A 75 -3.24 7.44 7.93
C VAL A 75 -4.05 7.33 9.21
N ARG A 76 -5.36 7.26 9.12
CA ARG A 76 -6.26 7.11 10.27
C ARG A 76 -5.99 5.79 11.03
N PHE A 77 -5.85 4.69 10.31
CA PHE A 77 -5.56 3.39 10.92
C PHE A 77 -4.11 3.27 11.42
N LYS A 78 -3.14 3.87 10.71
CA LYS A 78 -1.75 3.96 11.17
C LYS A 78 -1.64 4.68 12.51
N ASN A 79 -2.40 5.75 12.70
CA ASN A 79 -2.42 6.52 13.95
C ASN A 79 -3.18 5.82 15.07
N ASN A 80 -4.20 5.04 14.74
CA ASN A 80 -4.97 4.25 15.69
C ASN A 80 -5.48 2.96 15.03
N ILE A 81 -4.72 1.89 15.17
CA ILE A 81 -5.05 0.59 14.57
C ILE A 81 -6.35 -0.02 15.11
N GLN A 82 -6.82 0.39 16.31
CA GLN A 82 -8.10 -0.06 16.84
C GLN A 82 -9.26 0.29 15.90
N LEU A 83 -9.19 1.41 15.18
CA LEU A 83 -10.21 1.82 14.22
C LEU A 83 -10.36 0.83 13.05
N TRP A 84 -9.29 0.10 12.70
CA TRP A 84 -9.38 -0.99 11.75
C TRP A 84 -10.14 -2.19 12.31
N TYR A 85 -9.89 -2.57 13.57
CA TYR A 85 -10.65 -3.62 14.24
C TYR A 85 -12.12 -3.24 14.39
N ASP A 86 -12.40 -1.99 14.74
CA ASP A 86 -13.77 -1.46 14.84
C ASP A 86 -14.49 -1.48 13.47
N GLU A 87 -13.76 -1.30 12.37
CA GLU A 87 -14.30 -1.44 11.02
C GLU A 87 -14.67 -2.91 10.74
N MET A 88 -13.78 -3.85 11.05
CA MET A 88 -14.06 -5.28 10.89
C MET A 88 -15.27 -5.72 11.74
N ASP A 89 -15.38 -5.22 12.97
CA ASP A 89 -16.54 -5.48 13.84
C ASP A 89 -17.85 -4.95 13.23
N ARG A 90 -17.83 -3.78 12.56
CA ARG A 90 -18.99 -3.22 11.85
C ARG A 90 -19.42 -4.06 10.64
N TYR A 91 -18.49 -4.74 9.98
CA TYR A 91 -18.80 -5.71 8.93
C TYR A 91 -19.35 -7.04 9.47
N GLY A 92 -19.34 -7.23 10.79
CA GLY A 92 -19.79 -8.45 11.44
C GLY A 92 -18.79 -9.60 11.41
N LEU A 93 -17.50 -9.30 11.19
CA LEU A 93 -16.43 -10.30 11.20
C LEU A 93 -16.22 -10.87 12.59
N THR A 94 -16.13 -12.18 12.71
CA THR A 94 -15.73 -12.85 13.95
C THR A 94 -14.27 -12.58 14.29
N LYS A 95 -13.86 -12.81 15.54
CA LYS A 95 -12.46 -12.63 15.94
C LYS A 95 -11.51 -13.57 15.19
N GLU A 96 -11.96 -14.76 14.83
CA GLU A 96 -11.21 -15.71 14.00
C GLU A 96 -10.99 -15.17 12.58
N GLU A 97 -12.02 -14.61 11.95
CA GLU A 97 -11.92 -13.98 10.63
C GLU A 97 -11.02 -12.74 10.64
N GLN A 98 -11.04 -11.95 11.71
CA GLN A 98 -10.11 -10.84 11.91
C GLN A 98 -8.65 -11.32 11.98
N GLU A 99 -8.38 -12.43 12.67
CA GLU A 99 -7.03 -13.04 12.70
C GLU A 99 -6.59 -13.53 11.30
N ILE A 100 -7.50 -14.11 10.51
CA ILE A 100 -7.23 -14.53 9.13
C ILE A 100 -6.85 -13.34 8.24
N LEU A 101 -7.46 -12.18 8.44
CA LEU A 101 -7.17 -10.98 7.64
C LEU A 101 -5.85 -10.29 8.00
N LYS A 102 -5.33 -10.47 9.23
CA LYS A 102 -4.10 -9.79 9.69
C LYS A 102 -2.89 -9.94 8.76
N PRO A 103 -2.52 -11.13 8.26
CA PRO A 103 -1.37 -11.29 7.38
C PRO A 103 -1.47 -10.48 6.09
N HIS A 104 -2.68 -10.22 5.62
CA HIS A 104 -2.96 -9.54 4.36
C HIS A 104 -3.09 -8.01 4.51
N PHE A 105 -3.55 -7.53 5.65
CA PHE A 105 -3.91 -6.13 5.85
C PHE A 105 -2.99 -5.38 6.83
N LEU A 106 -2.52 -6.04 7.90
CA LEU A 106 -1.87 -5.35 9.02
C LEU A 106 -0.55 -4.67 8.62
N LYS A 107 0.20 -5.24 7.68
CA LYS A 107 1.48 -4.68 7.19
C LYS A 107 1.30 -3.33 6.50
N SER A 108 0.13 -3.07 5.96
CA SER A 108 -0.28 -1.81 5.33
C SER A 108 -1.40 -1.13 6.12
N HIS A 109 -1.35 -1.22 7.44
CA HIS A 109 -2.26 -0.56 8.36
C HIS A 109 -3.74 -0.71 7.99
N GLY A 110 -4.17 -1.90 7.58
CA GLY A 110 -5.57 -2.18 7.23
C GLY A 110 -6.02 -1.74 5.83
N VAL A 111 -5.11 -1.22 5.00
CA VAL A 111 -5.42 -0.79 3.63
C VAL A 111 -4.43 -1.42 2.64
N PRO A 112 -4.74 -2.55 2.01
CA PRO A 112 -3.83 -3.24 1.10
C PRO A 112 -3.72 -2.50 -0.25
N PRO A 113 -2.57 -1.85 -0.57
CA PRO A 113 -2.46 -1.06 -1.78
C PRO A 113 -1.94 -1.84 -3.00
N SER A 114 -1.53 -3.10 -2.85
CA SER A 114 -0.79 -3.81 -3.91
C SER A 114 -1.55 -4.99 -4.51
N GLN A 115 -1.27 -5.25 -5.79
CA GLN A 115 -1.80 -6.40 -6.52
C GLN A 115 -1.39 -7.74 -5.91
N GLU A 116 -0.22 -7.81 -5.28
CA GLU A 116 0.26 -9.01 -4.61
C GLU A 116 -0.57 -9.31 -3.36
N GLN A 117 -0.92 -8.29 -2.59
CA GLN A 117 -1.83 -8.45 -1.44
C GLN A 117 -3.22 -8.89 -1.89
N LEU A 118 -3.75 -8.30 -2.98
CA LEU A 118 -5.01 -8.74 -3.57
C LEU A 118 -4.96 -10.23 -3.95
N MET A 119 -3.91 -10.65 -4.64
CA MET A 119 -3.78 -12.05 -5.08
C MET A 119 -3.64 -13.00 -3.88
N THR A 120 -2.74 -12.69 -2.93
CA THR A 120 -2.53 -13.57 -1.76
C THR A 120 -3.77 -13.69 -0.89
N MET A 121 -4.53 -12.61 -0.73
CA MET A 121 -5.79 -12.60 -0.02
C MET A 121 -6.85 -13.49 -0.69
N LEU A 122 -7.01 -13.39 -2.02
CA LEU A 122 -7.95 -14.24 -2.75
C LEU A 122 -7.55 -15.72 -2.77
N MET A 123 -6.24 -16.01 -2.74
CA MET A 123 -5.71 -17.38 -2.74
C MET A 123 -5.73 -18.03 -1.36
N ASP A 124 -5.86 -17.27 -0.29
CA ASP A 124 -5.89 -17.84 1.07
C ASP A 124 -7.07 -18.81 1.21
N GLU A 125 -6.75 -20.03 1.66
CA GLU A 125 -7.73 -21.11 1.83
C GLU A 125 -8.82 -20.80 2.87
N ASN A 126 -8.51 -19.92 3.81
CA ASN A 126 -9.43 -19.46 4.83
C ASN A 126 -10.25 -18.24 4.40
N ILE A 127 -10.00 -17.67 3.21
CA ILE A 127 -10.74 -16.54 2.66
C ILE A 127 -11.57 -16.98 1.45
N CYS A 128 -10.96 -17.07 0.26
CA CYS A 128 -11.68 -17.40 -0.99
C CYS A 128 -11.17 -18.66 -1.70
N SER A 129 -10.00 -19.16 -1.37
CA SER A 129 -9.38 -20.36 -2.00
C SER A 129 -9.24 -20.28 -3.53
N PHE A 130 -9.03 -19.09 -4.09
CA PHE A 130 -8.82 -18.94 -5.53
C PHE A 130 -7.57 -19.70 -5.97
N SER A 131 -7.61 -20.31 -7.16
CA SER A 131 -6.40 -20.78 -7.81
C SER A 131 -5.51 -19.59 -8.20
N LEU A 132 -4.20 -19.83 -8.39
CA LEU A 132 -3.28 -18.80 -8.91
C LEU A 132 -3.77 -18.22 -10.24
N LYS A 133 -4.38 -19.05 -11.09
CA LYS A 133 -4.95 -18.62 -12.38
C LYS A 133 -6.12 -17.64 -12.17
N ASP A 134 -7.02 -17.95 -11.25
CA ASP A 134 -8.19 -17.11 -10.98
C ASP A 134 -7.80 -15.81 -10.25
N ALA A 135 -6.90 -15.88 -9.27
CA ALA A 135 -6.36 -14.69 -8.61
C ALA A 135 -5.64 -13.75 -9.59
N ASN A 136 -4.86 -14.29 -10.54
CA ASN A 136 -4.23 -13.49 -11.59
C ASN A 136 -5.24 -12.92 -12.60
N ALA A 137 -6.32 -13.64 -12.89
CA ALA A 137 -7.43 -13.11 -13.69
C ALA A 137 -8.14 -11.97 -12.95
N ALA A 138 -8.45 -12.14 -11.67
CA ALA A 138 -9.04 -11.11 -10.80
C ALA A 138 -8.17 -9.84 -10.79
N ARG A 139 -6.86 -9.97 -10.54
CA ARG A 139 -5.91 -8.85 -10.59
C ARG A 139 -5.97 -8.07 -11.92
N LYS A 140 -6.06 -8.79 -13.06
CA LYS A 140 -6.15 -8.15 -14.39
C LYS A 140 -7.49 -7.44 -14.61
N ILE A 141 -8.59 -8.02 -14.10
CA ILE A 141 -9.93 -7.42 -14.18
C ILE A 141 -9.96 -6.12 -13.37
N VAL A 142 -9.49 -6.18 -12.13
CA VAL A 142 -9.45 -5.04 -11.19
C VAL A 142 -8.53 -3.94 -11.72
N GLY A 143 -7.27 -4.27 -12.02
CA GLY A 143 -6.27 -3.28 -12.43
C GLY A 143 -6.58 -2.58 -13.77
N LYS A 144 -7.31 -3.25 -14.67
CA LYS A 144 -7.74 -2.68 -15.96
C LYS A 144 -9.19 -2.14 -15.94
N LYS A 145 -9.85 -2.19 -14.79
CA LYS A 145 -11.27 -1.79 -14.59
C LYS A 145 -12.17 -2.36 -15.72
N GLN A 146 -12.10 -3.69 -15.94
CA GLN A 146 -12.90 -4.37 -16.97
C GLN A 146 -14.36 -4.45 -16.52
N MET A 147 -15.12 -3.37 -16.69
CA MET A 147 -16.50 -3.19 -16.16
C MET A 147 -17.42 -4.37 -16.44
N SER A 148 -17.33 -4.98 -17.63
CA SER A 148 -18.17 -6.13 -18.01
C SER A 148 -17.89 -7.42 -17.21
N LYS A 149 -16.70 -7.53 -16.60
CA LYS A 149 -16.27 -8.71 -15.83
C LYS A 149 -16.33 -8.51 -14.32
N ILE A 150 -16.45 -7.25 -13.86
CA ILE A 150 -16.52 -6.93 -12.43
C ILE A 150 -17.68 -7.62 -11.73
N PRO A 151 -18.95 -7.63 -12.26
CA PRO A 151 -20.05 -8.30 -11.59
C PRO A 151 -19.83 -9.80 -11.39
N ALA A 152 -19.29 -10.50 -12.40
CA ALA A 152 -18.99 -11.92 -12.28
C ALA A 152 -17.86 -12.20 -11.27
N LEU A 153 -16.83 -11.35 -11.22
CA LEU A 153 -15.78 -11.46 -10.22
C LEU A 153 -16.31 -11.19 -8.81
N HIS A 154 -17.19 -10.22 -8.64
CA HIS A 154 -17.83 -9.92 -7.35
C HIS A 154 -18.62 -11.12 -6.84
N GLU A 155 -19.48 -11.68 -7.69
CA GLU A 155 -20.26 -12.88 -7.37
C GLU A 155 -19.34 -14.06 -7.00
N GLN A 156 -18.26 -14.26 -7.75
CA GLN A 156 -17.28 -15.31 -7.47
C GLN A 156 -16.63 -15.12 -6.09
N VAL A 157 -16.21 -13.91 -5.74
CA VAL A 157 -15.62 -13.60 -4.42
C VAL A 157 -16.62 -13.89 -3.31
N LEU A 158 -17.86 -13.40 -3.43
CA LEU A 158 -18.88 -13.63 -2.40
C LEU A 158 -19.24 -15.11 -2.25
N THR A 159 -19.33 -15.86 -3.37
CA THR A 159 -19.68 -17.29 -3.35
C THR A 159 -18.57 -18.17 -2.79
N GLN A 160 -17.30 -17.83 -3.05
CA GLN A 160 -16.15 -18.62 -2.59
C GLN A 160 -15.64 -18.23 -1.20
N ALA A 161 -16.02 -17.05 -0.71
CA ALA A 161 -15.65 -16.63 0.64
C ALA A 161 -16.25 -17.55 1.71
N LYS A 162 -15.51 -17.78 2.80
CA LYS A 162 -15.94 -18.66 3.91
C LYS A 162 -17.17 -18.16 4.66
N SER A 163 -17.41 -16.84 4.62
CA SER A 163 -18.63 -16.22 5.13
C SER A 163 -19.03 -15.04 4.26
N GLU A 164 -20.29 -14.62 4.35
CA GLU A 164 -20.82 -13.44 3.67
C GLU A 164 -20.10 -12.17 4.14
N ALA A 165 -19.90 -12.02 5.47
CA ALA A 165 -19.22 -10.88 6.06
C ALA A 165 -17.76 -10.76 5.54
N LEU A 166 -17.04 -11.89 5.51
CA LEU A 166 -15.67 -11.95 5.01
C LEU A 166 -15.59 -11.60 3.52
N GLY A 167 -16.48 -12.18 2.70
CA GLY A 167 -16.54 -11.89 1.26
C GLY A 167 -16.83 -10.42 0.97
N LYS A 168 -17.77 -9.83 1.70
CA LYS A 168 -18.12 -8.42 1.59
C LYS A 168 -16.95 -7.51 2.02
N TYR A 169 -16.30 -7.82 3.15
CA TYR A 169 -15.16 -7.06 3.63
C TYR A 169 -13.98 -7.09 2.64
N VAL A 170 -13.64 -8.28 2.13
CA VAL A 170 -12.59 -8.48 1.14
C VAL A 170 -12.88 -7.70 -0.14
N TRP A 171 -14.15 -7.70 -0.59
CA TRP A 171 -14.53 -6.93 -1.75
C TRP A 171 -14.44 -5.42 -1.52
N ASP A 172 -15.10 -4.91 -0.48
CA ASP A 172 -15.22 -3.48 -0.23
C ASP A 172 -13.90 -2.84 0.20
N CYS A 173 -13.15 -3.51 1.09
CA CYS A 173 -11.95 -2.95 1.71
C CYS A 173 -10.63 -3.44 1.07
N GLY A 174 -10.64 -4.62 0.43
CA GLY A 174 -9.45 -5.20 -0.19
C GLY A 174 -9.37 -4.95 -1.69
N ILE A 175 -10.46 -5.17 -2.42
CA ILE A 175 -10.48 -5.12 -3.90
C ILE A 175 -10.93 -3.75 -4.40
N GLY A 176 -12.01 -3.20 -3.85
CA GLY A 176 -12.63 -1.95 -4.29
C GLY A 176 -11.64 -0.79 -4.44
N PRO A 177 -10.79 -0.50 -3.44
CA PRO A 177 -9.81 0.59 -3.53
C PRO A 177 -8.79 0.44 -4.67
N GLN A 178 -8.57 -0.78 -5.18
CA GLN A 178 -7.63 -1.06 -6.25
C GLN A 178 -8.24 -1.02 -7.65
N MET A 179 -9.55 -0.71 -7.76
CA MET A 179 -10.24 -0.65 -9.05
C MET A 179 -9.64 0.40 -9.99
N GLY A 180 -9.14 -0.04 -11.13
CA GLY A 180 -8.55 0.82 -12.16
C GLY A 180 -7.04 1.05 -11.99
N TYR A 181 -6.45 0.57 -10.90
CA TYR A 181 -5.00 0.66 -10.70
C TYR A 181 -4.44 -0.61 -10.06
N SER A 182 -3.43 -1.19 -10.70
CA SER A 182 -2.76 -2.41 -10.23
C SER A 182 -1.32 -2.08 -9.89
N PHE A 183 -1.03 -1.93 -8.61
CA PHE A 183 0.27 -1.52 -8.08
C PHE A 183 1.10 -2.74 -7.66
N SER A 184 2.37 -2.79 -8.10
CA SER A 184 3.28 -3.85 -7.68
C SER A 184 4.14 -3.42 -6.49
N ILE A 185 4.06 -4.18 -5.40
CA ILE A 185 4.85 -3.92 -4.20
C ILE A 185 6.36 -4.09 -4.46
N ILE A 186 6.76 -5.03 -5.31
CA ILE A 186 8.17 -5.27 -5.65
C ILE A 186 8.78 -4.04 -6.32
N HIS A 187 8.05 -3.47 -7.28
CA HIS A 187 8.45 -2.24 -7.95
C HIS A 187 8.53 -1.08 -6.97
N ALA A 188 7.52 -0.92 -6.11
CA ALA A 188 7.49 0.14 -5.11
C ALA A 188 8.62 0.04 -4.09
N LEU A 189 8.93 -1.16 -3.62
CA LEU A 189 10.03 -1.38 -2.69
C LEU A 189 11.37 -0.96 -3.32
N ALA A 190 11.62 -1.37 -4.58
CA ALA A 190 12.85 -0.99 -5.29
C ALA A 190 12.98 0.55 -5.38
N TYR A 191 11.93 1.24 -5.76
CA TYR A 191 11.92 2.69 -5.84
C TYR A 191 12.00 3.38 -4.47
N SER A 192 11.41 2.79 -3.44
CA SER A 192 11.49 3.32 -2.08
C SER A 192 12.91 3.20 -1.51
N PHE A 193 13.64 2.14 -1.84
CA PHE A 193 15.06 2.04 -1.53
C PHE A 193 15.86 3.13 -2.23
N ILE A 194 15.64 3.39 -3.52
CA ILE A 194 16.29 4.46 -4.26
C ILE A 194 15.97 5.82 -3.62
N GLY A 195 14.72 6.09 -3.31
CA GLY A 195 14.29 7.31 -2.64
C GLY A 195 14.98 7.50 -1.28
N TYR A 196 15.07 6.46 -0.47
CA TYR A 196 15.80 6.50 0.79
C TYR A 196 17.30 6.75 0.61
N GLN A 197 17.92 6.10 -0.37
CA GLN A 197 19.34 6.29 -0.71
C GLN A 197 19.60 7.74 -1.15
N THR A 198 18.73 8.32 -1.97
CA THR A 198 18.81 9.72 -2.40
C THR A 198 18.74 10.66 -1.18
N ALA A 199 17.76 10.46 -0.31
CA ALA A 199 17.61 11.24 0.92
C ALA A 199 18.82 11.10 1.86
N TYR A 200 19.39 9.90 1.96
CA TYR A 200 20.58 9.63 2.75
C TYR A 200 21.79 10.40 2.22
N ILE A 201 22.06 10.33 0.92
CA ILE A 201 23.17 11.05 0.28
C ILE A 201 22.99 12.56 0.45
N ALA A 202 21.82 13.08 0.13
CA ALA A 202 21.52 14.50 0.26
C ALA A 202 21.69 15.02 1.69
N THR A 203 21.40 14.18 2.70
CA THR A 203 21.52 14.57 4.11
C THR A 203 22.96 14.45 4.63
N LYS A 204 23.67 13.36 4.30
CA LYS A 204 24.99 13.04 4.85
C LYS A 204 26.15 13.63 4.04
N TRP A 205 25.98 13.82 2.75
CA TRP A 205 26.98 14.40 1.82
C TRP A 205 26.42 15.60 1.05
N ASN A 206 25.69 16.45 1.75
CA ASN A 206 24.97 17.60 1.20
C ASN A 206 25.78 18.42 0.16
N PRO A 207 27.04 18.88 0.42
CA PRO A 207 27.80 19.64 -0.58
C PRO A 207 28.02 18.87 -1.88
N ILE A 208 28.43 17.59 -1.77
CA ILE A 208 28.73 16.74 -2.93
C ILE A 208 27.43 16.43 -3.72
N TYR A 209 26.34 16.19 -3.01
CA TYR A 209 25.04 15.94 -3.64
C TYR A 209 24.59 17.12 -4.48
N TRP A 210 24.62 18.32 -3.93
CA TRP A 210 24.16 19.52 -4.62
C TRP A 210 25.07 19.93 -5.78
N ASP A 211 26.39 19.76 -5.65
CA ASP A 211 27.35 19.99 -6.73
C ASP A 211 27.17 19.06 -7.94
N THR A 212 26.51 17.90 -7.75
CA THR A 212 26.29 16.91 -8.81
C THR A 212 24.84 16.83 -9.30
N ALA A 213 23.88 17.21 -8.49
CA ALA A 213 22.46 17.15 -8.83
C ALA A 213 21.95 18.44 -9.50
N CYS A 214 22.65 19.56 -9.33
CA CYS A 214 22.40 20.84 -9.99
C CYS A 214 23.38 21.08 -11.13
#